data_bc249035fed379af7541b404ba768e96
#
_entry.id   bc249035fed379af7541b404ba768e96
#
_cell.length_a   1.000
_cell.length_b   1.000
_cell.length_c   1.000
_cell.angle_alpha   90.00
_cell.angle_beta   90.00
_cell.angle_gamma   90.00
#
_symmetry.space_group_name_H-M   'P 1'
#
loop_
_entity.id
_entity.type
_entity.pdbx_description
1 polymer ?
#
loop_
_entity_poly.entity_id
_entity_poly.type
_entity_poly.pdbx_seq_one_letter_code
_entity_poly.pdbx_strand_id
1 'polypeptide(L)'
;MPDLVLLDLMLPGLDGLEVCRSLKQDPHTRNLPIVMLTAKGEEADIVAGLELGADDYVTKPFSLRVLLARLRAVLRRRNAAPLPETAPITLHELEIHPGRHEVLVQGYSVDLTATEFRLLNLLARRPGWVFTRSQIVNEIHGDDYSVTERAVDVQMVSLRKKLGPCGKYLETVRGIGYRFKD
;
A
#
# COMPACT_ATOMS: atom_id res chain seq x y z
N MET A 1 21.96 -11.98 6.78
CA MET A 1 21.18 -10.74 6.60
C MET A 1 19.99 -10.77 7.54
N PRO A 2 19.51 -9.64 8.07
CA PRO A 2 18.27 -9.62 8.85
C PRO A 2 17.06 -9.88 7.95
N ASP A 3 15.96 -10.37 8.54
CA ASP A 3 14.72 -10.61 7.81
C ASP A 3 13.89 -9.35 7.62
N LEU A 4 14.10 -8.33 8.45
CA LEU A 4 13.40 -7.04 8.44
C LEU A 4 14.24 -5.99 9.18
N VAL A 5 14.14 -4.74 8.76
CA VAL A 5 14.69 -3.57 9.47
C VAL A 5 13.55 -2.79 10.12
N LEU A 6 13.67 -2.54 11.42
CA LEU A 6 12.85 -1.57 12.12
C LEU A 6 13.67 -0.28 12.24
N LEU A 7 13.30 0.75 11.49
CA LEU A 7 14.08 1.97 11.30
C LEU A 7 13.42 3.15 12.02
N ASP A 8 14.10 3.67 13.02
CA ASP A 8 13.70 4.94 13.64
C ASP A 8 14.12 6.11 12.73
N LEU A 9 13.19 7.00 12.40
CA LEU A 9 13.52 8.19 11.61
C LEU A 9 14.28 9.23 12.41
N MET A 10 14.10 9.26 13.74
CA MET A 10 14.79 10.19 14.65
C MET A 10 16.06 9.56 15.26
N LEU A 11 16.99 9.15 14.42
CA LEU A 11 18.28 8.66 14.88
C LEU A 11 19.23 9.83 15.18
N PRO A 12 19.98 9.83 16.29
CA PRO A 12 20.95 10.86 16.56
C PRO A 12 22.09 10.83 15.52
N GLY A 13 22.27 11.95 14.81
CA GLY A 13 23.37 12.13 13.84
C GLY A 13 23.16 11.47 12.47
N LEU A 14 22.04 10.75 12.25
CA LEU A 14 21.71 10.14 10.96
C LEU A 14 20.25 10.45 10.62
N ASP A 15 20.00 10.83 9.36
CA ASP A 15 18.64 10.93 8.84
C ASP A 15 18.13 9.54 8.48
N GLY A 16 17.05 9.10 9.16
CA GLY A 16 16.43 7.79 8.89
C GLY A 16 15.91 7.64 7.46
N LEU A 17 15.49 8.72 6.80
CA LEU A 17 15.09 8.69 5.38
C LEU A 17 16.30 8.45 4.47
N GLU A 18 17.46 9.02 4.78
CA GLU A 18 18.69 8.73 4.03
C GLU A 18 19.14 7.29 4.21
N VAL A 19 19.02 6.74 5.42
CA VAL A 19 19.28 5.31 5.68
C VAL A 19 18.33 4.44 4.88
N CYS A 20 17.03 4.75 4.86
CA CYS A 20 16.04 4.04 4.06
C CYS A 20 16.42 4.06 2.57
N ARG A 21 16.72 5.24 2.04
CA ARG A 21 17.16 5.42 0.65
C ARG A 21 18.39 4.57 0.32
N SER A 22 19.42 4.63 1.15
CA SER A 22 20.65 3.86 0.97
C SER A 22 20.38 2.36 0.91
N LEU A 23 19.57 1.83 1.86
CA LEU A 23 19.21 0.42 1.89
C LEU A 23 18.39 -0.01 0.66
N LYS A 24 17.51 0.85 0.14
CA LYS A 24 16.66 0.53 -1.03
C LYS A 24 17.40 0.70 -2.37
N GLN A 25 18.49 1.47 -2.41
CA GLN A 25 19.33 1.62 -3.60
C GLN A 25 20.38 0.52 -3.74
N ASP A 26 20.85 -0.07 -2.64
CA ASP A 26 21.86 -1.12 -2.65
C ASP A 26 21.24 -2.45 -3.17
N PRO A 27 21.80 -3.06 -4.23
CA PRO A 27 21.33 -4.34 -4.78
C PRO A 27 21.25 -5.49 -3.77
N HIS A 28 22.08 -5.47 -2.72
CA HIS A 28 22.10 -6.52 -1.69
C HIS A 28 21.01 -6.33 -0.63
N THR A 29 20.55 -5.10 -0.41
CA THR A 29 19.58 -4.78 0.66
C THR A 29 18.25 -4.24 0.15
N ARG A 30 18.10 -3.88 -1.12
CA ARG A 30 16.89 -3.28 -1.68
C ARG A 30 15.60 -4.09 -1.42
N ASN A 31 15.72 -5.42 -1.35
CA ASN A 31 14.59 -6.33 -1.09
C ASN A 31 14.35 -6.58 0.42
N LEU A 32 15.14 -5.93 1.30
CA LEU A 32 14.97 -6.04 2.73
C LEU A 32 13.76 -5.22 3.16
N PRO A 33 12.76 -5.82 3.84
CA PRO A 33 11.62 -5.06 4.33
C PRO A 33 12.04 -4.05 5.38
N ILE A 34 11.49 -2.83 5.27
CA ILE A 34 11.74 -1.72 6.21
C ILE A 34 10.41 -1.26 6.78
N VAL A 35 10.29 -1.30 8.11
CA VAL A 35 9.19 -0.67 8.84
C VAL A 35 9.74 0.54 9.59
N MET A 36 9.19 1.72 9.30
CA MET A 36 9.65 2.97 9.89
C MET A 36 8.94 3.25 11.22
N LEU A 37 9.70 3.80 12.18
CA LEU A 37 9.16 4.40 13.40
C LEU A 37 9.22 5.92 13.26
N THR A 38 8.07 6.58 13.34
CA THR A 38 7.95 8.04 13.14
C THR A 38 7.21 8.69 14.30
N ALA A 39 7.39 9.99 14.51
CA ALA A 39 6.61 10.74 15.48
C ALA A 39 5.19 11.00 14.96
N LYS A 40 4.26 11.23 15.88
CA LYS A 40 2.89 11.59 15.53
C LYS A 40 2.85 13.00 14.90
N GLY A 41 2.25 13.11 13.73
CA GLY A 41 2.09 14.38 13.01
C GLY A 41 3.09 14.63 11.88
N GLU A 42 4.09 13.76 11.69
CA GLU A 42 5.07 13.86 10.60
C GLU A 42 4.57 13.12 9.34
N GLU A 43 3.44 13.57 8.80
CA GLU A 43 2.84 12.94 7.60
C GLU A 43 3.77 13.03 6.38
N ALA A 44 4.53 14.13 6.25
CA ALA A 44 5.48 14.31 5.15
C ALA A 44 6.59 13.25 5.18
N ASP A 45 7.14 12.94 6.35
CA ASP A 45 8.20 11.94 6.50
C ASP A 45 7.67 10.53 6.23
N ILE A 46 6.41 10.26 6.62
CA ILE A 46 5.74 8.99 6.31
C ILE A 46 5.60 8.82 4.80
N VAL A 47 5.10 9.86 4.11
CA VAL A 47 4.95 9.84 2.66
C VAL A 47 6.29 9.65 1.98
N ALA A 48 7.30 10.45 2.36
CA ALA A 48 8.65 10.35 1.81
C ALA A 48 9.24 8.94 1.99
N GLY A 49 9.12 8.36 3.18
CA GLY A 49 9.62 7.03 3.45
C GLY A 49 8.93 5.92 2.65
N LEU A 50 7.60 5.99 2.49
CA LEU A 50 6.85 5.04 1.67
C LEU A 50 7.23 5.18 0.18
N GLU A 51 7.47 6.39 -0.31
CA GLU A 51 7.93 6.64 -1.67
C GLU A 51 9.37 6.19 -1.91
N LEU A 52 10.21 6.21 -0.88
CA LEU A 52 11.54 5.60 -0.90
C LEU A 52 11.50 4.06 -0.90
N GLY A 53 10.31 3.46 -0.72
CA GLY A 53 10.10 2.02 -0.77
C GLY A 53 10.03 1.34 0.59
N ALA A 54 9.82 2.07 1.69
CA ALA A 54 9.51 1.44 2.97
C ALA A 54 8.22 0.63 2.89
N ASP A 55 8.17 -0.48 3.62
CA ASP A 55 7.09 -1.47 3.52
C ASP A 55 5.90 -1.17 4.42
N ASP A 56 6.11 -0.45 5.52
CA ASP A 56 5.08 0.04 6.44
C ASP A 56 5.68 1.09 7.39
N TYR A 57 4.84 1.71 8.23
CA TYR A 57 5.25 2.63 9.28
C TYR A 57 4.44 2.45 10.56
N VAL A 58 5.00 2.88 11.69
CA VAL A 58 4.35 2.89 13.00
C VAL A 58 4.62 4.23 13.67
N THR A 59 3.55 4.93 14.03
CA THR A 59 3.67 6.23 14.72
C THR A 59 3.87 6.05 16.23
N LYS A 60 4.80 6.81 16.80
CA LYS A 60 5.04 6.90 18.24
C LYS A 60 4.02 7.84 18.90
N PRO A 61 3.51 7.53 20.12
CA PRO A 61 3.73 6.31 20.87
C PRO A 61 2.91 5.14 20.33
N PHE A 62 3.45 3.94 20.33
CA PHE A 62 2.78 2.73 19.85
C PHE A 62 2.71 1.66 20.96
N SER A 63 1.72 0.77 20.86
CA SER A 63 1.71 -0.43 21.67
C SER A 63 2.55 -1.53 21.02
N LEU A 64 3.25 -2.33 21.83
CA LEU A 64 4.04 -3.47 21.35
C LEU A 64 3.15 -4.44 20.54
N ARG A 65 1.89 -4.62 20.93
CA ARG A 65 0.93 -5.47 20.21
C ARG A 65 0.69 -5.00 18.78
N VAL A 66 0.53 -3.69 18.58
CA VAL A 66 0.34 -3.08 17.25
C VAL A 66 1.61 -3.23 16.42
N LEU A 67 2.77 -2.92 16.99
CA LEU A 67 4.06 -3.08 16.31
C LEU A 67 4.25 -4.53 15.84
N LEU A 68 4.12 -5.50 16.72
CA LEU A 68 4.27 -6.92 16.38
C LEU A 68 3.28 -7.39 15.29
N ALA A 69 2.04 -6.90 15.33
CA ALA A 69 1.06 -7.22 14.29
C ALA A 69 1.52 -6.71 12.90
N ARG A 70 2.03 -5.49 12.81
CA ARG A 70 2.55 -4.91 11.58
C ARG A 70 3.80 -5.62 11.07
N LEU A 71 4.77 -5.90 11.94
CA LEU A 71 5.97 -6.65 11.57
C LEU A 71 5.62 -8.03 10.99
N ARG A 72 4.68 -8.75 11.62
CA ARG A 72 4.19 -10.05 11.11
C ARG A 72 3.50 -9.90 9.75
N ALA A 73 2.71 -8.85 9.54
CA ALA A 73 2.05 -8.60 8.27
C ALA A 73 3.06 -8.34 7.14
N VAL A 74 4.11 -7.55 7.40
CA VAL A 74 5.18 -7.28 6.43
C VAL A 74 5.95 -8.57 6.10
N LEU A 75 6.35 -9.35 7.10
CA LEU A 75 7.06 -10.61 6.89
C LEU A 75 6.21 -11.65 6.14
N ARG A 76 4.91 -11.75 6.43
CA ARG A 76 3.97 -12.61 5.70
C ARG A 76 3.90 -12.24 4.22
N ARG A 77 3.82 -10.94 3.90
CA ARG A 77 3.80 -10.43 2.52
C ARG A 77 5.09 -10.78 1.76
N ARG A 78 6.25 -10.67 2.41
CA ARG A 78 7.54 -11.05 1.82
C ARG A 78 7.60 -12.53 1.46
N ASN A 79 7.08 -13.39 2.33
CA ASN A 79 7.13 -14.85 2.16
C ASN A 79 6.02 -15.39 1.25
N ALA A 80 5.03 -14.57 0.91
CA ALA A 80 4.02 -14.92 -0.09
C ALA A 80 4.66 -14.93 -1.48
N ALA A 81 4.52 -16.02 -2.22
CA ALA A 81 4.93 -16.06 -3.62
C ALA A 81 4.18 -14.94 -4.39
N PRO A 82 4.87 -14.20 -5.29
CA PRO A 82 4.20 -13.22 -6.13
C PRO A 82 3.06 -13.91 -6.89
N LEU A 83 1.82 -13.47 -6.69
CA LEU A 83 0.72 -13.94 -7.50
C LEU A 83 0.96 -13.51 -8.95
N PRO A 84 0.78 -14.40 -9.95
CA PRO A 84 0.79 -14.01 -11.35
C PRO A 84 -0.15 -12.81 -11.56
N GLU A 85 0.21 -11.89 -12.44
CA GLU A 85 -0.61 -10.67 -12.68
C GLU A 85 -2.05 -11.00 -13.08
N THR A 86 -2.25 -12.15 -13.69
CA THR A 86 -3.56 -12.65 -14.15
C THR A 86 -4.29 -13.52 -13.12
N ALA A 87 -3.64 -13.87 -11.99
CA ALA A 87 -4.26 -14.75 -11.00
C ALA A 87 -5.48 -14.06 -10.36
N PRO A 88 -6.59 -14.78 -10.20
CA PRO A 88 -7.75 -14.30 -9.46
C PRO A 88 -7.38 -13.96 -8.02
N ILE A 89 -7.98 -12.91 -7.49
CA ILE A 89 -7.83 -12.46 -6.10
C ILE A 89 -9.18 -12.58 -5.42
N THR A 90 -9.23 -13.32 -4.32
CA THR A 90 -10.43 -13.42 -3.48
C THR A 90 -10.13 -12.85 -2.12
N LEU A 91 -10.85 -11.79 -1.74
CA LEU A 91 -10.72 -11.09 -0.47
C LEU A 91 -12.11 -10.80 0.09
N HIS A 92 -12.44 -11.40 1.22
CA HIS A 92 -13.78 -11.31 1.81
C HIS A 92 -14.86 -11.76 0.79
N GLU A 93 -15.87 -10.91 0.53
CA GLU A 93 -16.93 -11.17 -0.44
C GLU A 93 -16.62 -10.61 -1.85
N LEU A 94 -15.36 -10.24 -2.09
CA LEU A 94 -14.87 -9.67 -3.34
C LEU A 94 -14.02 -10.68 -4.11
N GLU A 95 -14.33 -10.87 -5.39
CA GLU A 95 -13.52 -11.63 -6.34
C GLU A 95 -13.08 -10.73 -7.49
N ILE A 96 -11.80 -10.72 -7.79
CA ILE A 96 -11.21 -9.93 -8.87
C ILE A 96 -10.55 -10.89 -9.84
N HIS A 97 -10.93 -10.85 -11.11
CA HIS A 97 -10.39 -11.66 -12.20
C HIS A 97 -9.59 -10.77 -13.18
N PRO A 98 -8.28 -10.54 -12.96
CA PRO A 98 -7.49 -9.62 -13.78
C PRO A 98 -7.46 -10.01 -15.25
N GLY A 99 -7.34 -11.31 -15.55
CA GLY A 99 -7.32 -11.80 -16.93
C GLY A 99 -8.63 -11.65 -17.69
N ARG A 100 -9.76 -11.48 -16.97
CA ARG A 100 -11.10 -11.23 -17.56
C ARG A 100 -11.53 -9.78 -17.44
N HIS A 101 -10.78 -8.96 -16.71
CA HIS A 101 -11.17 -7.59 -16.35
C HIS A 101 -12.54 -7.52 -15.65
N GLU A 102 -12.83 -8.50 -14.79
CA GLU A 102 -14.10 -8.72 -14.12
C GLU A 102 -13.97 -8.63 -12.60
N VAL A 103 -14.99 -8.08 -11.96
CA VAL A 103 -15.09 -7.97 -10.50
C VAL A 103 -16.45 -8.47 -10.06
N LEU A 104 -16.46 -9.36 -9.08
CA LEU A 104 -17.68 -9.87 -8.46
C LEU A 104 -17.74 -9.46 -6.99
N VAL A 105 -18.88 -8.99 -6.55
CA VAL A 105 -19.22 -8.73 -5.13
C VAL A 105 -20.36 -9.68 -4.75
N GLN A 106 -20.10 -10.60 -3.83
CA GLN A 106 -21.05 -11.64 -3.44
C GLN A 106 -21.60 -12.44 -4.66
N GLY A 107 -20.74 -12.69 -5.65
CA GLY A 107 -21.11 -13.40 -6.88
C GLY A 107 -21.81 -12.55 -7.95
N TYR A 108 -22.10 -11.29 -7.69
CA TYR A 108 -22.71 -10.38 -8.68
C TYR A 108 -21.64 -9.51 -9.35
N SER A 109 -21.70 -9.43 -10.68
CA SER A 109 -20.75 -8.61 -11.45
C SER A 109 -20.94 -7.12 -11.18
N VAL A 110 -19.82 -6.42 -10.99
CA VAL A 110 -19.78 -4.96 -10.79
C VAL A 110 -19.07 -4.31 -11.96
N ASP A 111 -19.74 -3.35 -12.61
CA ASP A 111 -19.19 -2.63 -13.75
C ASP A 111 -18.26 -1.50 -13.29
N LEU A 112 -16.96 -1.70 -13.50
CA LEU A 112 -15.89 -0.75 -13.18
C LEU A 112 -15.30 -0.18 -14.47
N THR A 113 -14.93 1.11 -14.43
CA THR A 113 -14.07 1.68 -15.47
C THR A 113 -12.67 1.04 -15.41
N ALA A 114 -11.91 1.14 -16.50
CA ALA A 114 -10.55 0.62 -16.54
C ALA A 114 -9.65 1.18 -15.42
N THR A 115 -9.81 2.46 -15.09
CA THR A 115 -9.06 3.12 -14.00
C THR A 115 -9.47 2.59 -12.62
N GLU A 116 -10.79 2.47 -12.37
CA GLU A 116 -11.30 1.90 -11.12
C GLU A 116 -10.86 0.45 -10.92
N PHE A 117 -10.88 -0.34 -12.00
CA PHE A 117 -10.41 -1.71 -11.97
C PHE A 117 -8.91 -1.79 -11.63
N ARG A 118 -8.06 -0.98 -12.28
CA ARG A 118 -6.62 -0.94 -11.99
C ARG A 118 -6.36 -0.53 -10.54
N LEU A 119 -7.08 0.49 -10.05
CA LEU A 119 -6.99 0.96 -8.66
C LEU A 119 -7.34 -0.15 -7.67
N LEU A 120 -8.47 -0.83 -7.88
CA LEU A 120 -8.90 -1.94 -7.05
C LEU A 120 -7.88 -3.08 -7.06
N ASN A 121 -7.45 -3.49 -8.24
CA ASN A 121 -6.48 -4.57 -8.42
C ASN A 121 -5.14 -4.25 -7.75
N LEU A 122 -4.64 -3.01 -7.88
CA LEU A 122 -3.42 -2.55 -7.22
C LEU A 122 -3.51 -2.71 -5.69
N LEU A 123 -4.57 -2.18 -5.09
CA LEU A 123 -4.75 -2.21 -3.64
C LEU A 123 -5.00 -3.64 -3.12
N ALA A 124 -5.79 -4.43 -3.85
CA ALA A 124 -6.15 -5.80 -3.47
C ALA A 124 -4.99 -6.81 -3.59
N ARG A 125 -3.99 -6.55 -4.43
CA ARG A 125 -2.80 -7.40 -4.54
C ARG A 125 -1.89 -7.34 -3.31
N ARG A 126 -1.98 -6.26 -2.53
CA ARG A 126 -1.17 -6.06 -1.31
C ARG A 126 -2.06 -5.59 -0.15
N PRO A 127 -2.94 -6.46 0.38
CA PRO A 127 -3.81 -6.09 1.50
C PRO A 127 -2.98 -5.60 2.69
N GLY A 128 -3.45 -4.55 3.37
CA GLY A 128 -2.75 -3.90 4.48
C GLY A 128 -1.60 -2.97 4.06
N TRP A 129 -1.16 -3.00 2.80
CA TRP A 129 -0.14 -2.06 2.31
C TRP A 129 -0.75 -0.68 2.06
N VAL A 130 -0.08 0.37 2.54
CA VAL A 130 -0.50 1.75 2.27
C VAL A 130 0.21 2.27 1.03
N PHE A 131 -0.58 2.64 0.03
CA PHE A 131 -0.09 3.33 -1.17
C PHE A 131 -0.30 4.82 -1.00
N THR A 132 0.74 5.62 -1.28
CA THR A 132 0.57 7.08 -1.39
C THR A 132 -0.26 7.42 -2.63
N ARG A 133 -0.79 8.65 -2.69
CA ARG A 133 -1.52 9.10 -3.88
C ARG A 133 -0.64 9.12 -5.12
N SER A 134 0.61 9.57 -4.97
CA SER A 134 1.60 9.59 -6.05
C SER A 134 1.90 8.18 -6.56
N GLN A 135 2.14 7.21 -5.66
CA GLN A 135 2.35 5.82 -6.05
C GLN A 135 1.15 5.25 -6.82
N ILE A 136 -0.08 5.57 -6.39
CA ILE A 136 -1.30 5.14 -7.09
C ILE A 136 -1.37 5.74 -8.49
N VAL A 137 -1.08 7.04 -8.65
CA VAL A 137 -1.06 7.70 -9.96
C VAL A 137 -0.06 7.03 -10.88
N ASN A 138 1.17 6.85 -10.44
CA ASN A 138 2.25 6.25 -11.23
C ASN A 138 1.93 4.81 -11.67
N GLU A 139 1.41 3.99 -10.76
CA GLU A 139 1.04 2.59 -11.06
C GLU A 139 -0.16 2.46 -12.00
N ILE A 140 -1.11 3.40 -11.96
CA ILE A 140 -2.33 3.34 -12.78
C ILE A 140 -2.13 3.97 -14.16
N HIS A 141 -1.39 5.08 -14.23
CA HIS A 141 -1.27 5.91 -15.43
C HIS A 141 0.12 5.91 -16.06
N GLY A 142 1.16 5.44 -15.37
CA GLY A 142 2.57 5.57 -15.76
C GLY A 142 3.14 6.96 -15.49
N ASP A 143 4.46 7.08 -15.60
CA ASP A 143 5.23 8.26 -15.18
C ASP A 143 4.95 9.55 -16.00
N ASP A 144 4.34 9.44 -17.18
CA ASP A 144 4.12 10.56 -18.12
C ASP A 144 2.73 11.21 -18.02
N TYR A 145 1.92 10.86 -17.03
CA TYR A 145 0.53 11.32 -17.00
C TYR A 145 0.31 12.44 -15.97
N SER A 146 -0.11 13.63 -16.46
CA SER A 146 -0.44 14.83 -15.65
C SER A 146 -1.78 14.69 -14.88
N VAL A 147 -1.99 13.59 -14.18
CA VAL A 147 -3.17 13.42 -13.31
C VAL A 147 -2.82 13.94 -11.91
N THR A 148 -3.66 14.84 -11.40
CA THR A 148 -3.48 15.33 -10.03
C THR A 148 -3.82 14.24 -9.00
N GLU A 149 -3.14 14.24 -7.85
CA GLU A 149 -3.45 13.36 -6.72
C GLU A 149 -4.93 13.41 -6.30
N ARG A 150 -5.61 14.54 -6.50
CA ARG A 150 -7.05 14.70 -6.24
C ARG A 150 -7.92 13.80 -7.11
N ALA A 151 -7.45 13.40 -8.30
CA ALA A 151 -8.20 12.47 -9.14
C ALA A 151 -8.31 11.08 -8.48
N VAL A 152 -7.29 10.66 -7.74
CA VAL A 152 -7.32 9.42 -6.96
C VAL A 152 -8.45 9.45 -5.93
N ASP A 153 -8.62 10.59 -5.23
CA ASP A 153 -9.68 10.74 -4.22
C ASP A 153 -11.08 10.58 -4.86
N VAL A 154 -11.29 11.15 -6.04
CA VAL A 154 -12.56 11.03 -6.80
C VAL A 154 -12.79 9.58 -7.23
N GLN A 155 -11.76 8.92 -7.77
CA GLN A 155 -11.84 7.52 -8.16
C GLN A 155 -12.15 6.60 -6.96
N MET A 156 -11.55 6.86 -5.80
CA MET A 156 -11.80 6.11 -4.57
C MET A 156 -13.25 6.25 -4.08
N VAL A 157 -13.84 7.44 -4.19
CA VAL A 157 -15.25 7.67 -3.84
C VAL A 157 -16.18 6.88 -4.78
N SER A 158 -15.94 6.98 -6.08
CA SER A 158 -16.71 6.25 -7.09
C SER A 158 -16.60 4.74 -6.92
N LEU A 159 -15.38 4.23 -6.76
CA LEU A 159 -15.09 2.81 -6.57
C LEU A 159 -15.78 2.25 -5.31
N ARG A 160 -15.69 2.95 -4.16
CA ARG A 160 -16.41 2.54 -2.93
C ARG A 160 -17.92 2.43 -3.15
N LYS A 161 -18.50 3.39 -3.86
CA LYS A 161 -19.94 3.39 -4.18
C LYS A 161 -20.33 2.19 -5.03
N LYS A 162 -19.53 1.87 -6.07
CA LYS A 162 -19.79 0.74 -6.96
C LYS A 162 -19.62 -0.61 -6.28
N LEU A 163 -18.64 -0.75 -5.39
CA LEU A 163 -18.41 -1.97 -4.62
C LEU A 163 -19.45 -2.19 -3.50
N GLY A 164 -20.30 -1.21 -3.22
CA GLY A 164 -21.36 -1.33 -2.21
C GLY A 164 -20.84 -1.80 -0.84
N PRO A 165 -21.28 -2.97 -0.32
CA PRO A 165 -20.83 -3.47 0.97
C PRO A 165 -19.31 -3.68 1.08
N CYS A 166 -18.64 -4.03 -0.02
CA CYS A 166 -17.19 -4.25 -0.06
C CYS A 166 -16.39 -2.95 -0.10
N GLY A 167 -17.01 -1.81 -0.38
CA GLY A 167 -16.35 -0.50 -0.34
C GLY A 167 -15.73 -0.15 1.01
N LYS A 168 -16.21 -0.74 2.12
CA LYS A 168 -15.66 -0.59 3.48
C LYS A 168 -14.23 -1.11 3.63
N TYR A 169 -13.80 -2.01 2.75
CA TYR A 169 -12.43 -2.56 2.76
C TYR A 169 -11.40 -1.63 2.13
N LEU A 170 -11.84 -0.63 1.40
CA LEU A 170 -10.96 0.42 0.86
C LEU A 170 -10.82 1.52 1.93
N GLU A 171 -9.72 1.51 2.67
CA GLU A 171 -9.49 2.47 3.76
C GLU A 171 -8.71 3.70 3.28
N THR A 172 -9.09 4.88 3.80
CA THR A 172 -8.30 6.10 3.67
C THR A 172 -7.35 6.19 4.85
N VAL A 173 -6.06 6.31 4.57
CA VAL A 173 -5.04 6.68 5.55
C VAL A 173 -4.84 8.19 5.42
N ARG A 174 -5.41 8.94 6.37
CA ARG A 174 -5.46 10.42 6.31
C ARG A 174 -4.07 11.01 6.11
N GLY A 175 -3.96 12.01 5.23
CA GLY A 175 -2.71 12.68 4.89
C GLY A 175 -1.76 11.85 4.02
N ILE A 176 -1.91 10.53 3.92
CA ILE A 176 -0.95 9.62 3.26
C ILE A 176 -1.53 9.08 1.95
N GLY A 177 -2.61 8.31 2.01
CA GLY A 177 -3.13 7.63 0.83
C GLY A 177 -4.21 6.60 1.14
N TYR A 178 -4.10 5.41 0.53
CA TYR A 178 -5.13 4.39 0.58
C TYR A 178 -4.55 2.99 0.74
N ARG A 179 -5.35 2.08 1.31
CA ARG A 179 -5.04 0.66 1.38
C ARG A 179 -6.31 -0.19 1.23
N PHE A 180 -6.13 -1.44 0.86
CA PHE A 180 -7.14 -2.48 1.06
C PHE A 180 -6.93 -3.07 2.47
N LYS A 181 -8.01 -3.20 3.22
CA LYS A 181 -8.00 -3.78 4.56
C LYS A 181 -7.71 -5.28 4.48
N ASP A 182 -6.80 -5.77 5.30
CA ASP A 182 -6.44 -7.18 5.45
C ASP A 182 -7.36 -7.92 6.44
#